data_171b4ab3ca9ad7bf61461fd20b4c530a
#
_entry.id   171b4ab3ca9ad7bf61461fd20b4c530a
#
_cell.length_a   1.000
_cell.length_b   1.000
_cell.length_c   1.000
_cell.angle_alpha   90.00
_cell.angle_beta   90.00
_cell.angle_gamma   90.00
#
_symmetry.space_group_name_H-M   'P 1'
#
loop_
_entity.id
_entity.type
_entity.pdbx_description
1 polymer ?
#
loop_
_entity_poly.entity_id
_entity_poly.type
_entity_poly.pdbx_seq_one_letter_code
_entity_poly.pdbx_strand_id
1 'polypeptide(L)'
;MEEINKKILLVEDDPNFGTVLKDYLMMNDYDVVHAKNGMEGFEKFKKDDFDLCILDVMMPYKDGFTLAKEIREKNSDVPIIFLTAKAMKEDVLKGYKVGADDYLNKPFDSEVLLMKIKAIIQRKATDSVADSKQFEFEIGNFHLNSKLRFLRYKGGDPEKLSPKEGELLRLLALHENDLMPRELALTKIWRDDNYFTSRSMDVYIAKLRKYLKVDENVEILNIHGEGFRLVVNQKG
;
A
#
# COMPACT_ATOMS: atom_id res chain seq x y z
N MET A 1 -8.28 -14.00 24.56
CA MET A 1 -7.98 -12.66 24.03
C MET A 1 -9.15 -12.33 23.13
N GLU A 2 -9.94 -11.31 23.47
CA GLU A 2 -11.00 -10.83 22.57
C GLU A 2 -10.31 -10.34 21.29
N GLU A 3 -10.64 -10.95 20.16
CA GLU A 3 -10.28 -10.39 18.85
C GLU A 3 -10.99 -9.05 18.70
N ILE A 4 -10.24 -7.95 18.74
CA ILE A 4 -10.80 -6.62 18.50
C ILE A 4 -11.21 -6.59 17.03
N ASN A 5 -12.51 -6.53 16.75
CA ASN A 5 -13.05 -6.45 15.41
C ASN A 5 -12.46 -5.22 14.69
N LYS A 6 -12.05 -5.40 13.45
CA LYS A 6 -11.52 -4.31 12.63
C LYS A 6 -12.61 -3.31 12.27
N LYS A 7 -12.32 -2.02 12.45
CA LYS A 7 -13.28 -0.93 12.29
C LYS A 7 -13.22 -0.32 10.90
N ILE A 8 -14.36 -0.28 10.22
CA ILE A 8 -14.50 0.20 8.84
C ILE A 8 -15.38 1.45 8.81
N LEU A 9 -14.91 2.51 8.14
CA LEU A 9 -15.76 3.63 7.75
C LEU A 9 -16.33 3.35 6.36
N LEU A 10 -17.64 3.16 6.27
CA LEU A 10 -18.38 3.03 5.01
C LEU A 10 -19.08 4.36 4.70
N VAL A 11 -18.76 4.98 3.56
CA VAL A 11 -19.42 6.21 3.09
C VAL A 11 -20.12 5.93 1.78
N GLU A 12 -21.45 5.92 1.84
CA GLU A 12 -22.33 5.53 0.73
C GLU A 12 -23.66 6.32 0.87
N ASP A 13 -24.06 6.99 -0.20
CA ASP A 13 -25.24 7.86 -0.17
C ASP A 13 -26.57 7.15 -0.49
N ASP A 14 -26.52 6.00 -1.19
CA ASP A 14 -27.71 5.15 -1.34
C ASP A 14 -28.02 4.45 0.00
N PRO A 15 -29.15 4.79 0.66
CA PRO A 15 -29.45 4.26 1.98
C PRO A 15 -29.73 2.75 1.98
N ASN A 16 -30.26 2.20 0.89
CA ASN A 16 -30.55 0.77 0.79
C ASN A 16 -29.25 -0.01 0.59
N PHE A 17 -28.46 0.40 -0.39
CA PHE A 17 -27.17 -0.25 -0.66
C PHE A 17 -26.22 -0.12 0.53
N GLY A 18 -26.10 1.08 1.12
CA GLY A 18 -25.27 1.31 2.30
C GLY A 18 -25.66 0.47 3.51
N THR A 19 -26.99 0.29 3.75
CA THR A 19 -27.46 -0.58 4.83
C THR A 19 -27.15 -2.04 4.58
N VAL A 20 -27.47 -2.56 3.39
CA VAL A 20 -27.17 -3.96 3.03
C VAL A 20 -25.68 -4.26 3.11
N LEU A 21 -24.85 -3.36 2.60
CA LEU A 21 -23.40 -3.54 2.63
C LEU A 21 -22.84 -3.47 4.06
N LYS A 22 -23.33 -2.54 4.88
CA LYS A 22 -22.99 -2.48 6.30
C LYS A 22 -23.33 -3.80 7.01
N ASP A 23 -24.56 -4.29 6.86
CA ASP A 23 -25.01 -5.51 7.53
C ASP A 23 -24.18 -6.73 7.06
N TYR A 24 -23.88 -6.82 5.78
CA TYR A 24 -23.01 -7.87 5.23
C TYR A 24 -21.62 -7.86 5.85
N LEU A 25 -21.00 -6.68 6.00
CA LEU A 25 -19.69 -6.55 6.62
C LEU A 25 -19.74 -6.87 8.12
N MET A 26 -20.81 -6.45 8.83
CA MET A 26 -20.98 -6.78 10.24
C MET A 26 -21.17 -8.29 10.46
N MET A 27 -21.86 -9.00 9.56
CA MET A 27 -21.97 -10.47 9.58
C MET A 27 -20.61 -11.19 9.35
N ASN A 28 -19.61 -10.48 8.85
CA ASN A 28 -18.26 -10.97 8.63
C ASN A 28 -17.25 -10.40 9.65
N ASP A 29 -17.71 -10.10 10.87
CA ASP A 29 -16.90 -9.72 12.04
C ASP A 29 -16.17 -8.36 11.90
N TYR A 30 -16.72 -7.40 11.13
CA TYR A 30 -16.24 -6.03 11.10
C TYR A 30 -17.13 -5.10 11.93
N ASP A 31 -16.51 -4.11 12.62
CA ASP A 31 -17.24 -2.98 13.19
C ASP A 31 -17.42 -1.91 12.10
N VAL A 32 -18.66 -1.56 11.74
CA VAL A 32 -18.93 -0.69 10.59
C VAL A 32 -19.67 0.58 11.00
N VAL A 33 -19.01 1.70 10.75
CA VAL A 33 -19.62 3.03 10.90
C VAL A 33 -20.04 3.52 9.51
N HIS A 34 -21.34 3.62 9.28
CA HIS A 34 -21.89 4.12 8.00
C HIS A 34 -22.13 5.62 8.05
N ALA A 35 -21.70 6.33 7.01
CA ALA A 35 -21.98 7.74 6.73
C ALA A 35 -22.68 7.88 5.37
N LYS A 36 -23.64 8.80 5.27
CA LYS A 36 -24.52 8.95 4.10
C LYS A 36 -24.01 9.95 3.05
N ASN A 37 -22.89 10.59 3.28
CA ASN A 37 -22.23 11.51 2.35
C ASN A 37 -20.82 11.82 2.84
N GLY A 38 -20.01 12.45 1.98
CA GLY A 38 -18.62 12.76 2.29
C GLY A 38 -18.40 13.74 3.44
N MET A 39 -19.37 14.61 3.73
CA MET A 39 -19.27 15.54 4.87
C MET A 39 -19.43 14.79 6.19
N GLU A 40 -20.46 13.96 6.30
CA GLU A 40 -20.70 13.11 7.47
C GLU A 40 -19.55 12.11 7.66
N GLY A 41 -19.04 11.54 6.55
CA GLY A 41 -17.89 10.64 6.54
C GLY A 41 -16.66 11.29 7.17
N PHE A 42 -16.34 12.52 6.79
CA PHE A 42 -15.20 13.23 7.36
C PHE A 42 -15.39 13.59 8.84
N GLU A 43 -16.62 13.99 9.25
CA GLU A 43 -16.91 14.25 10.67
C GLU A 43 -16.76 13.01 11.54
N LYS A 44 -17.18 11.84 11.05
CA LYS A 44 -16.99 10.56 11.74
C LYS A 44 -15.52 10.16 11.78
N PHE A 45 -14.80 10.35 10.65
CA PHE A 45 -13.38 10.05 10.57
C PHE A 45 -12.53 10.87 11.57
N LYS A 46 -12.91 12.11 11.85
CA LYS A 46 -12.20 12.94 12.84
C LYS A 46 -12.41 12.51 14.30
N LYS A 47 -13.48 11.78 14.58
CA LYS A 47 -13.90 11.42 15.95
C LYS A 47 -13.43 10.03 16.37
N ASP A 48 -12.99 9.23 15.41
CA ASP A 48 -12.73 7.81 15.63
C ASP A 48 -11.57 7.31 14.75
N ASP A 49 -10.91 6.25 15.18
CA ASP A 49 -9.87 5.58 14.40
C ASP A 49 -10.48 4.44 13.57
N PHE A 50 -10.04 4.32 12.32
CA PHE A 50 -10.51 3.29 11.40
C PHE A 50 -9.35 2.48 10.84
N ASP A 51 -9.58 1.17 10.68
CA ASP A 51 -8.63 0.26 10.03
C ASP A 51 -8.71 0.33 8.51
N LEU A 52 -9.88 0.73 7.95
CA LEU A 52 -10.15 0.85 6.52
C LEU A 52 -11.27 1.86 6.27
N CYS A 53 -11.20 2.56 5.14
CA CYS A 53 -12.30 3.38 4.62
C CYS A 53 -12.80 2.79 3.29
N ILE A 54 -14.12 2.65 3.14
CA ILE A 54 -14.80 2.28 1.89
C ILE A 54 -15.63 3.49 1.47
N LEU A 55 -15.30 4.09 0.33
CA LEU A 55 -15.86 5.37 -0.09
C LEU A 55 -16.52 5.23 -1.47
N ASP A 56 -17.81 5.57 -1.57
CA ASP A 56 -18.38 5.81 -2.89
C ASP A 56 -17.73 7.05 -3.53
N VAL A 57 -17.42 6.94 -4.80
CA VAL A 57 -16.87 8.05 -5.57
C VAL A 57 -17.95 9.09 -5.85
N MET A 58 -19.17 8.65 -6.19
CA MET A 58 -20.21 9.52 -6.68
C MET A 58 -21.25 9.84 -5.60
N MET A 59 -20.95 10.82 -4.76
CA MET A 59 -21.84 11.26 -3.71
C MET A 59 -22.20 12.75 -3.86
N PRO A 60 -23.40 13.18 -3.43
CA PRO A 60 -23.76 14.59 -3.41
C PRO A 60 -22.92 15.38 -2.37
N TYR A 61 -22.79 16.68 -2.60
CA TYR A 61 -22.10 17.67 -1.77
C TYR A 61 -20.57 17.50 -1.71
N LYS A 62 -20.06 16.33 -1.39
CA LYS A 62 -18.62 16.02 -1.34
C LYS A 62 -18.40 14.63 -1.91
N ASP A 63 -17.72 14.57 -3.06
CA ASP A 63 -17.37 13.31 -3.70
C ASP A 63 -16.32 12.53 -2.92
N GLY A 64 -16.19 11.22 -3.23
CA GLY A 64 -15.27 10.31 -2.54
C GLY A 64 -13.80 10.70 -2.70
N PHE A 65 -13.39 11.29 -3.82
CA PHE A 65 -12.00 11.70 -4.02
C PHE A 65 -11.63 12.89 -3.15
N THR A 66 -12.53 13.87 -3.04
CA THR A 66 -12.36 15.03 -2.15
C THR A 66 -12.28 14.57 -0.70
N LEU A 67 -13.17 13.65 -0.28
CA LEU A 67 -13.13 13.05 1.05
C LEU A 67 -11.82 12.31 1.30
N ALA A 68 -11.38 11.49 0.36
CA ALA A 68 -10.13 10.73 0.50
C ALA A 68 -8.92 11.65 0.65
N LYS A 69 -8.87 12.77 -0.07
CA LYS A 69 -7.81 13.77 0.08
C LYS A 69 -7.77 14.34 1.50
N GLU A 70 -8.91 14.74 2.05
CA GLU A 70 -9.00 15.25 3.42
C GLU A 70 -8.61 14.18 4.46
N ILE A 71 -9.01 12.93 4.23
CA ILE A 71 -8.59 11.79 5.06
C ILE A 71 -7.07 11.64 5.02
N ARG A 72 -6.44 11.70 3.83
CA ARG A 72 -4.98 11.59 3.66
C ARG A 72 -4.21 12.71 4.34
N GLU A 73 -4.75 13.90 4.39
CA GLU A 73 -4.16 15.03 5.13
C GLU A 73 -4.14 14.79 6.65
N LYS A 74 -5.10 14.01 7.17
CA LYS A 74 -5.19 13.64 8.59
C LYS A 74 -4.45 12.35 8.93
N ASN A 75 -4.59 11.33 8.09
CA ASN A 75 -3.96 10.02 8.26
C ASN A 75 -3.55 9.49 6.88
N SER A 76 -2.24 9.51 6.61
CA SER A 76 -1.67 9.04 5.34
C SER A 76 -1.80 7.53 5.14
N ASP A 77 -2.00 6.78 6.23
CA ASP A 77 -1.77 5.33 6.27
C ASP A 77 -3.05 4.49 6.36
N VAL A 78 -4.22 5.13 6.61
CA VAL A 78 -5.48 4.38 6.62
C VAL A 78 -5.80 3.88 5.21
N PRO A 79 -6.03 2.58 4.99
CA PRO A 79 -6.38 2.08 3.67
C PRO A 79 -7.72 2.64 3.16
N ILE A 80 -7.78 2.88 1.84
CA ILE A 80 -8.99 3.38 1.17
C ILE A 80 -9.34 2.50 -0.02
N ILE A 81 -10.56 1.97 -0.04
CA ILE A 81 -11.18 1.32 -1.19
C ILE A 81 -12.24 2.25 -1.76
N PHE A 82 -12.20 2.52 -3.06
CA PHE A 82 -13.28 3.24 -3.72
C PHE A 82 -14.32 2.28 -4.32
N LEU A 83 -15.60 2.62 -4.12
CA LEU A 83 -16.70 2.04 -4.88
C LEU A 83 -17.11 3.02 -5.97
N THR A 84 -17.27 2.57 -7.22
CA THR A 84 -17.60 3.47 -8.32
C THR A 84 -18.54 2.81 -9.34
N ALA A 85 -19.51 3.57 -9.82
CA ALA A 85 -20.39 3.15 -10.91
C ALA A 85 -19.76 3.38 -12.31
N LYS A 86 -18.65 4.13 -12.40
CA LYS A 86 -17.97 4.45 -13.66
C LYS A 86 -16.50 4.05 -13.62
N ALA A 87 -16.17 3.05 -14.44
CA ALA A 87 -14.78 2.66 -14.72
C ALA A 87 -14.14 3.54 -15.83
N MET A 88 -14.24 4.87 -15.74
CA MET A 88 -13.45 5.70 -16.64
C MET A 88 -11.99 5.64 -16.19
N LYS A 89 -11.06 5.37 -17.12
CA LYS A 89 -9.62 5.37 -16.84
C LYS A 89 -9.15 6.62 -16.11
N GLU A 90 -9.78 7.76 -16.39
CA GLU A 90 -9.47 9.05 -15.75
C GLU A 90 -9.87 9.11 -14.27
N ASP A 91 -10.98 8.48 -13.86
CA ASP A 91 -11.42 8.48 -12.47
C ASP A 91 -10.59 7.48 -11.64
N VAL A 92 -10.23 6.34 -12.21
CA VAL A 92 -9.28 5.40 -11.62
C VAL A 92 -7.92 6.07 -11.41
N LEU A 93 -7.41 6.81 -12.40
CA LEU A 93 -6.17 7.57 -12.28
C LEU A 93 -6.24 8.69 -11.23
N LYS A 94 -7.38 9.38 -11.10
CA LYS A 94 -7.57 10.39 -10.04
C LYS A 94 -7.47 9.80 -8.66
N GLY A 95 -8.09 8.65 -8.45
CA GLY A 95 -8.09 8.04 -7.14
C GLY A 95 -6.76 7.43 -6.75
N TYR A 96 -6.00 6.81 -7.66
CA TYR A 96 -4.62 6.41 -7.37
C TYR A 96 -3.74 7.63 -7.02
N LYS A 97 -3.96 8.80 -7.66
CA LYS A 97 -3.28 10.04 -7.30
C LYS A 97 -3.61 10.51 -5.88
N VAL A 98 -4.81 10.23 -5.39
CA VAL A 98 -5.23 10.52 -4.00
C VAL A 98 -4.70 9.46 -3.03
N GLY A 99 -4.11 8.37 -3.52
CA GLY A 99 -3.53 7.30 -2.70
C GLY A 99 -4.56 6.26 -2.26
N ALA A 100 -5.44 5.83 -3.18
CA ALA A 100 -6.31 4.68 -2.97
C ALA A 100 -5.51 3.38 -2.97
N ASP A 101 -5.93 2.45 -2.14
CA ASP A 101 -5.34 1.11 -2.05
C ASP A 101 -6.01 0.14 -3.04
N ASP A 102 -7.29 0.37 -3.34
CA ASP A 102 -8.02 -0.45 -4.33
C ASP A 102 -9.29 0.24 -4.86
N TYR A 103 -9.86 -0.34 -5.94
CA TYR A 103 -11.09 0.07 -6.61
C TYR A 103 -12.01 -1.11 -6.82
N LEU A 104 -13.32 -0.86 -6.70
CA LEU A 104 -14.34 -1.84 -7.01
C LEU A 104 -15.49 -1.20 -7.80
N ASN A 105 -15.74 -1.72 -9.00
CA ASN A 105 -16.79 -1.21 -9.88
C ASN A 105 -18.16 -1.78 -9.50
N LYS A 106 -19.15 -0.91 -9.30
CA LYS A 106 -20.55 -1.28 -9.14
C LYS A 106 -21.17 -1.69 -10.50
N PRO A 107 -21.94 -2.78 -10.59
CA PRO A 107 -22.23 -3.77 -9.54
C PRO A 107 -21.05 -4.73 -9.31
N PHE A 108 -20.85 -5.16 -8.07
CA PHE A 108 -19.81 -6.07 -7.67
C PHE A 108 -20.34 -7.21 -6.80
N ASP A 109 -19.58 -8.28 -6.73
CA ASP A 109 -19.82 -9.36 -5.79
C ASP A 109 -19.32 -8.98 -4.41
N SER A 110 -20.16 -9.12 -3.37
CA SER A 110 -19.82 -8.81 -2.00
C SER A 110 -18.68 -9.67 -1.45
N GLU A 111 -18.51 -10.91 -1.95
CA GLU A 111 -17.37 -11.77 -1.60
C GLU A 111 -16.06 -11.20 -2.13
N VAL A 112 -16.06 -10.63 -3.34
CA VAL A 112 -14.88 -9.97 -3.92
C VAL A 112 -14.45 -8.77 -3.06
N LEU A 113 -15.41 -7.95 -2.61
CA LEU A 113 -15.11 -6.86 -1.67
C LEU A 113 -14.52 -7.39 -0.37
N LEU A 114 -15.08 -8.44 0.20
CA LEU A 114 -14.60 -9.06 1.43
C LEU A 114 -13.15 -9.58 1.29
N MET A 115 -12.85 -10.24 0.16
CA MET A 115 -11.48 -10.71 -0.14
C MET A 115 -10.50 -9.54 -0.23
N LYS A 116 -10.87 -8.42 -0.88
CA LYS A 116 -10.06 -7.21 -0.97
C LYS A 116 -9.82 -6.58 0.41
N ILE A 117 -10.86 -6.46 1.24
CA ILE A 117 -10.77 -5.96 2.62
C ILE A 117 -9.77 -6.81 3.43
N LYS A 118 -9.94 -8.14 3.41
CA LYS A 118 -9.03 -9.07 4.11
C LYS A 118 -7.59 -8.91 3.65
N ALA A 119 -7.35 -8.87 2.35
CA ALA A 119 -6.01 -8.71 1.80
C ALA A 119 -5.36 -7.39 2.21
N ILE A 120 -6.11 -6.27 2.20
CA ILE A 120 -5.61 -4.94 2.56
C ILE A 120 -5.32 -4.85 4.06
N ILE A 121 -6.22 -5.34 4.91
CA ILE A 121 -6.05 -5.32 6.37
C ILE A 121 -4.90 -6.24 6.80
N GLN A 122 -4.77 -7.41 6.17
CA GLN A 122 -3.65 -8.33 6.45
C GLN A 122 -2.31 -7.71 6.03
N ARG A 123 -2.23 -7.05 4.86
CA ARG A 123 -1.03 -6.30 4.47
C ARG A 123 -0.67 -5.24 5.51
N LYS A 124 -1.65 -4.44 5.96
CA LYS A 124 -1.41 -3.43 7.01
C LYS A 124 -0.95 -4.08 8.33
N ALA A 125 -1.51 -5.22 8.71
CA ALA A 125 -1.07 -5.95 9.89
C ALA A 125 0.36 -6.49 9.73
N THR A 126 0.71 -7.01 8.56
CA THR A 126 2.06 -7.50 8.22
C THR A 126 3.04 -6.32 8.05
N ASP A 127 2.63 -5.27 7.34
CA ASP A 127 3.41 -4.05 7.15
C ASP A 127 3.59 -3.28 8.47
N SER A 128 2.58 -3.25 9.36
CA SER A 128 2.67 -2.55 10.65
C SER A 128 3.56 -3.27 11.67
N VAL A 129 3.71 -4.57 11.58
CA VAL A 129 4.55 -5.35 12.52
C VAL A 129 5.98 -5.50 12.02
N ALA A 130 6.19 -5.65 10.71
CA ALA A 130 7.52 -5.80 10.10
C ALA A 130 8.05 -4.50 9.47
N ASP A 131 7.22 -3.73 8.77
CA ASP A 131 7.64 -2.62 7.90
C ASP A 131 7.87 -1.29 8.66
N SER A 132 7.12 -1.01 9.73
CA SER A 132 7.23 0.28 10.44
C SER A 132 8.35 0.37 11.47
N LYS A 133 8.98 -0.75 11.84
CA LYS A 133 10.03 -0.78 12.87
C LYS A 133 11.40 -1.27 12.40
N GLN A 134 11.49 -1.93 11.23
CA GLN A 134 12.76 -2.40 10.74
C GLN A 134 13.38 -1.39 9.79
N PHE A 135 14.43 -0.73 10.27
CA PHE A 135 15.24 0.21 9.48
C PHE A 135 16.64 -0.34 9.18
N GLU A 136 17.03 -1.41 9.86
CA GLU A 136 18.32 -2.06 9.72
C GLU A 136 18.14 -3.43 9.09
N PHE A 137 18.91 -3.72 8.03
CA PHE A 137 18.84 -4.96 7.30
C PHE A 137 20.27 -5.47 7.03
N GLU A 138 20.45 -6.77 7.21
CA GLU A 138 21.65 -7.48 6.73
C GLU A 138 21.31 -8.10 5.39
N ILE A 139 22.03 -7.75 4.34
CA ILE A 139 21.84 -8.22 2.96
C ILE A 139 23.16 -8.86 2.52
N GLY A 140 23.34 -10.14 2.76
CA GLY A 140 24.64 -10.79 2.59
C GLY A 140 25.70 -10.16 3.49
N ASN A 141 26.75 -9.58 2.91
CA ASN A 141 27.77 -8.83 3.66
C ASN A 141 27.50 -7.31 3.73
N PHE A 142 26.30 -6.88 3.34
CA PHE A 142 25.90 -5.49 3.46
C PHE A 142 25.06 -5.26 4.70
N HIS A 143 25.25 -4.10 5.31
CA HIS A 143 24.37 -3.54 6.34
C HIS A 143 23.67 -2.29 5.77
N LEU A 144 22.35 -2.32 5.68
CA LEU A 144 21.53 -1.21 5.24
C LEU A 144 20.84 -0.54 6.44
N ASN A 145 21.15 0.74 6.65
CA ASN A 145 20.31 1.61 7.47
C ASN A 145 19.36 2.40 6.55
N SER A 146 18.14 1.94 6.39
CA SER A 146 17.18 2.54 5.45
C SER A 146 16.69 3.91 5.92
N LYS A 147 16.62 4.18 7.23
CA LYS A 147 16.22 5.48 7.79
C LYS A 147 17.25 6.57 7.49
N LEU A 148 18.53 6.28 7.65
CA LEU A 148 19.62 7.18 7.33
C LEU A 148 20.06 7.08 5.87
N ARG A 149 19.60 6.03 5.15
CA ARG A 149 19.92 5.71 3.75
C ARG A 149 21.40 5.45 3.53
N PHE A 150 22.02 4.72 4.46
CA PHE A 150 23.40 4.28 4.34
C PHE A 150 23.47 2.78 4.08
N LEU A 151 24.23 2.42 3.06
CA LEU A 151 24.60 1.05 2.72
C LEU A 151 26.08 0.85 2.99
N ARG A 152 26.45 -0.13 3.82
CA ARG A 152 27.84 -0.47 4.15
C ARG A 152 28.15 -1.88 3.72
N TYR A 153 29.31 -2.10 3.14
CA TYR A 153 29.83 -3.42 2.82
C TYR A 153 30.92 -3.82 3.81
N LYS A 154 30.77 -4.95 4.49
CA LYS A 154 31.75 -5.50 5.47
C LYS A 154 32.27 -4.45 6.47
N GLY A 155 31.40 -3.57 6.95
CA GLY A 155 31.78 -2.52 7.90
C GLY A 155 32.63 -1.37 7.34
N GLY A 156 32.83 -1.33 6.03
CA GLY A 156 33.57 -0.24 5.34
C GLY A 156 32.83 1.10 5.33
N ASP A 157 33.32 2.04 4.53
CA ASP A 157 32.71 3.36 4.39
C ASP A 157 31.27 3.27 3.88
N PRO A 158 30.34 4.06 4.45
CA PRO A 158 28.95 4.01 4.06
C PRO A 158 28.72 4.72 2.71
N GLU A 159 28.09 4.02 1.78
CA GLU A 159 27.52 4.62 0.56
C GLU A 159 26.16 5.24 0.90
N LYS A 160 25.97 6.52 0.54
CA LYS A 160 24.72 7.22 0.79
C LYS A 160 23.77 7.06 -0.38
N LEU A 161 22.64 6.39 -0.14
CA LEU A 161 21.60 6.17 -1.13
C LEU A 161 20.71 7.42 -1.26
N SER A 162 20.22 7.67 -2.48
CA SER A 162 19.12 8.63 -2.69
C SER A 162 17.82 8.13 -2.01
N PRO A 163 16.82 9.00 -1.78
CA PRO A 163 15.57 8.57 -1.17
C PRO A 163 14.92 7.36 -1.83
N LYS A 164 14.83 7.36 -3.17
CA LYS A 164 14.21 6.26 -3.93
C LYS A 164 15.07 4.99 -3.95
N GLU A 165 16.38 5.11 -3.97
CA GLU A 165 17.29 3.96 -3.85
C GLU A 165 17.15 3.28 -2.49
N GLY A 166 17.12 4.08 -1.41
CA GLY A 166 16.97 3.57 -0.05
C GLY A 166 15.64 2.85 0.16
N GLU A 167 14.53 3.44 -0.27
CA GLU A 167 13.21 2.82 -0.15
C GLU A 167 13.06 1.57 -1.03
N LEU A 168 13.61 1.58 -2.25
CA LEU A 168 13.56 0.43 -3.13
C LEU A 168 14.39 -0.73 -2.59
N LEU A 169 15.60 -0.46 -2.07
CA LEU A 169 16.44 -1.50 -1.46
C LEU A 169 15.79 -2.04 -0.17
N ARG A 170 15.15 -1.16 0.63
CA ARG A 170 14.39 -1.57 1.80
C ARG A 170 13.24 -2.51 1.45
N LEU A 171 12.44 -2.18 0.43
CA LEU A 171 11.36 -3.05 -0.04
C LEU A 171 11.89 -4.40 -0.53
N LEU A 172 12.99 -4.41 -1.26
CA LEU A 172 13.66 -5.63 -1.70
C LEU A 172 14.14 -6.48 -0.51
N ALA A 173 14.71 -5.85 0.52
CA ALA A 173 15.19 -6.54 1.73
C ALA A 173 14.03 -7.12 2.57
N LEU A 174 12.88 -6.45 2.63
CA LEU A 174 11.67 -6.98 3.26
C LEU A 174 11.12 -8.22 2.55
N HIS A 175 11.41 -8.36 1.25
CA HIS A 175 11.06 -9.51 0.41
C HIS A 175 12.31 -10.34 0.05
N GLU A 176 13.29 -10.42 0.96
CA GLU A 176 14.51 -11.19 0.71
C GLU A 176 14.19 -12.64 0.35
N ASN A 177 14.78 -13.12 -0.74
CA ASN A 177 14.55 -14.43 -1.32
C ASN A 177 13.11 -14.72 -1.79
N ASP A 178 12.23 -13.71 -1.78
CA ASP A 178 10.85 -13.80 -2.25
C ASP A 178 10.55 -12.76 -3.34
N LEU A 179 9.40 -12.86 -3.98
CA LEU A 179 8.95 -11.93 -5.00
C LEU A 179 8.55 -10.58 -4.39
N MET A 180 9.23 -9.52 -4.81
CA MET A 180 8.76 -8.15 -4.59
C MET A 180 7.99 -7.69 -5.84
N PRO A 181 6.66 -7.59 -5.79
CA PRO A 181 5.86 -7.19 -6.95
C PRO A 181 6.23 -5.79 -7.44
N ARG A 182 6.33 -5.62 -8.78
CA ARG A 182 6.65 -4.33 -9.38
C ARG A 182 5.66 -3.24 -8.98
N GLU A 183 4.36 -3.56 -8.99
CA GLU A 183 3.28 -2.66 -8.62
C GLU A 183 3.39 -2.15 -7.17
N LEU A 184 3.83 -3.02 -6.26
CA LEU A 184 4.07 -2.64 -4.87
C LEU A 184 5.08 -1.50 -4.74
N ALA A 185 6.22 -1.61 -5.43
CA ALA A 185 7.25 -0.58 -5.40
C ALA A 185 6.79 0.70 -6.11
N LEU A 186 6.10 0.58 -7.24
CA LEU A 186 5.54 1.73 -7.97
C LEU A 186 4.55 2.50 -7.10
N THR A 187 3.64 1.81 -6.44
CA THR A 187 2.65 2.43 -5.54
C THR A 187 3.30 3.06 -4.30
N LYS A 188 4.17 2.31 -3.59
CA LYS A 188 4.76 2.80 -2.33
C LYS A 188 5.78 3.93 -2.53
N ILE A 189 6.60 3.87 -3.59
CA ILE A 189 7.74 4.79 -3.77
C ILE A 189 7.43 5.92 -4.74
N TRP A 190 6.74 5.60 -5.85
CA TRP A 190 6.44 6.60 -6.89
C TRP A 190 5.05 7.18 -6.78
N ARG A 191 4.15 6.53 -6.01
CA ARG A 191 2.73 6.91 -5.86
C ARG A 191 1.98 7.01 -7.19
N ASP A 192 2.50 6.36 -8.22
CA ASP A 192 2.00 6.38 -9.59
C ASP A 192 2.62 5.21 -10.35
N ASP A 193 1.81 4.42 -11.07
CA ASP A 193 2.22 3.23 -11.83
C ASP A 193 2.24 3.46 -13.34
N ASN A 194 2.36 4.72 -13.79
CA ASN A 194 2.42 5.01 -15.22
C ASN A 194 3.71 4.49 -15.88
N TYR A 195 3.68 4.47 -17.22
CA TYR A 195 4.81 4.01 -18.04
C TYR A 195 6.15 4.68 -17.72
N PHE A 196 6.16 5.98 -17.38
CA PHE A 196 7.38 6.73 -17.06
C PHE A 196 7.95 6.34 -15.69
N THR A 197 7.10 6.10 -14.70
CA THR A 197 7.52 5.65 -13.37
C THR A 197 8.07 4.25 -13.42
N SER A 198 7.48 3.37 -14.24
CA SER A 198 7.96 2.01 -14.49
C SER A 198 9.39 2.01 -15.07
N ARG A 199 9.68 2.84 -16.07
CA ARG A 199 11.05 3.01 -16.62
C ARG A 199 12.00 3.65 -15.60
N SER A 200 11.52 4.61 -14.81
CA SER A 200 12.31 5.21 -13.73
C SER A 200 12.78 4.13 -12.74
N MET A 201 11.89 3.22 -12.33
CA MET A 201 12.23 2.12 -11.43
C MET A 201 13.37 1.24 -11.97
N ASP A 202 13.36 0.92 -13.27
CA ASP A 202 14.43 0.10 -13.87
C ASP A 202 15.81 0.76 -13.75
N VAL A 203 15.88 2.09 -13.84
CA VAL A 203 17.11 2.85 -13.62
C VAL A 203 17.63 2.68 -12.19
N TYR A 204 16.73 2.72 -11.19
CA TYR A 204 17.10 2.53 -9.79
C TYR A 204 17.52 1.08 -9.51
N ILE A 205 16.85 0.09 -10.09
CA ILE A 205 17.28 -1.32 -10.02
C ILE A 205 18.70 -1.48 -10.61
N ALA A 206 18.97 -0.86 -11.75
CA ALA A 206 20.32 -0.92 -12.34
C ALA A 206 21.39 -0.28 -11.45
N LYS A 207 21.08 0.81 -10.74
CA LYS A 207 21.99 1.43 -9.78
C LYS A 207 22.20 0.55 -8.55
N LEU A 208 21.14 -0.02 -7.98
CA LEU A 208 21.26 -0.94 -6.84
C LEU A 208 22.10 -2.16 -7.18
N ARG A 209 21.95 -2.73 -8.39
CA ARG A 209 22.81 -3.82 -8.87
C ARG A 209 24.28 -3.43 -8.90
N LYS A 210 24.62 -2.18 -9.24
CA LYS A 210 26.03 -1.72 -9.22
C LYS A 210 26.59 -1.68 -7.80
N TYR A 211 25.81 -1.19 -6.81
CA TYR A 211 26.25 -1.18 -5.42
C TYR A 211 26.43 -2.60 -4.88
N LEU A 212 25.49 -3.50 -5.17
CA LEU A 212 25.48 -4.86 -4.64
C LEU A 212 26.48 -5.80 -5.32
N LYS A 213 27.01 -5.45 -6.51
CA LYS A 213 27.89 -6.32 -7.32
C LYS A 213 29.17 -6.76 -6.60
N VAL A 214 29.60 -6.06 -5.56
CA VAL A 214 30.83 -6.41 -4.80
C VAL A 214 30.65 -7.64 -3.92
N ASP A 215 29.40 -8.09 -3.70
CA ASP A 215 29.07 -9.33 -3.01
C ASP A 215 28.51 -10.34 -4.01
N GLU A 216 29.28 -11.40 -4.29
CA GLU A 216 28.87 -12.47 -5.21
C GLU A 216 27.66 -13.27 -4.71
N ASN A 217 27.33 -13.17 -3.42
CA ASN A 217 26.18 -13.87 -2.84
C ASN A 217 24.88 -13.06 -2.92
N VAL A 218 24.92 -11.82 -3.40
CA VAL A 218 23.76 -10.93 -3.44
C VAL A 218 23.44 -10.52 -4.87
N GLU A 219 22.21 -10.81 -5.32
CA GLU A 219 21.78 -10.47 -6.67
C GLU A 219 20.32 -10.00 -6.68
N ILE A 220 19.98 -9.04 -7.54
CA ILE A 220 18.61 -8.66 -7.85
C ILE A 220 18.21 -9.30 -9.18
N LEU A 221 17.34 -10.31 -9.13
CA LEU A 221 16.77 -10.96 -10.30
C LEU A 221 15.53 -10.23 -10.80
N ASN A 222 15.31 -10.31 -12.11
CA ASN A 222 14.07 -9.85 -12.74
C ASN A 222 13.15 -11.06 -12.94
N ILE A 223 11.95 -11.01 -12.34
CA ILE A 223 10.91 -12.02 -12.55
C ILE A 223 9.95 -11.45 -13.60
N HIS A 224 10.01 -12.04 -14.78
CA HIS A 224 9.35 -11.49 -15.97
C HIS A 224 7.84 -11.31 -15.75
N GLY A 225 7.35 -10.10 -16.00
CA GLY A 225 5.93 -9.75 -15.84
C GLY A 225 5.45 -9.53 -14.40
N GLU A 226 6.23 -9.90 -13.37
CA GLU A 226 5.78 -9.91 -11.98
C GLU A 226 6.51 -8.89 -11.10
N GLY A 227 7.85 -8.84 -11.18
CA GLY A 227 8.62 -7.94 -10.31
C GLY A 227 10.09 -8.28 -10.20
N PHE A 228 10.61 -8.14 -9.00
CA PHE A 228 12.03 -8.37 -8.70
C PHE A 228 12.18 -9.28 -7.48
N ARG A 229 13.33 -9.96 -7.40
CA ARG A 229 13.71 -10.77 -6.25
C ARG A 229 15.14 -10.41 -5.85
N LEU A 230 15.33 -10.01 -4.61
CA LEU A 230 16.65 -9.91 -3.99
C LEU A 230 17.04 -11.30 -3.50
N VAL A 231 18.03 -11.90 -4.13
CA VAL A 231 18.55 -13.20 -3.72
C VAL A 231 19.77 -12.99 -2.85
N VAL A 232 19.77 -13.59 -1.68
CA VAL A 232 20.91 -13.65 -0.77
C VAL A 232 21.23 -15.12 -0.53
N ASN A 233 22.32 -15.60 -1.10
CA ASN A 233 22.81 -16.96 -0.92
C ASN A 233 23.54 -17.05 0.43
N GLN A 234 23.05 -17.86 1.34
CA GLN A 234 23.78 -18.15 2.58
C GLN A 234 25.03 -18.95 2.22
N LYS A 235 26.18 -18.51 2.73
CA LYS A 235 27.36 -19.36 2.70
C LYS A 235 27.09 -20.59 3.53
N GLY A 236 27.08 -21.77 2.87
CA GLY A 236 27.07 -23.06 3.56
C GLY A 236 28.34 -23.23 4.41
#